data_9f63394fc198382fa6dd9bd574564963
#
_entry.id   9f63394fc198382fa6dd9bd574564963
#
_cell.length_a   1.000
_cell.length_b   1.000
_cell.length_c   1.000
_cell.angle_alpha   90.00
_cell.angle_beta   90.00
_cell.angle_gamma   90.00
#
_symmetry.space_group_name_H-M   'P 1'
#
loop_
_entity.id
_entity.type
_entity.pdbx_description
1 polymer ?
#
loop_
_entity_poly.entity_id
_entity_poly.type
_entity_poly.pdbx_seq_one_letter_code
_entity_poly.pdbx_strand_id
1 'polypeptide(L)'
;MDRLYIFYFLLGAVVFCGASVCRRGEWNEDYTGLKQTKILQGITALFISFHHISQKTGAPWHAAKYIVHGMDVFVPMGYMFVGVFLFCSGLGLYKSFKCKPGYLGKGFFRRRILPVIVAYYLSEWLWLGLRLVMGQEMTAADILWYISGLWMANPNAWYAVVIPFFYAAFWAAFRFIKKEGRAITLVFLFTFGYTLLGACIDHQNVWWFRGEWWYNSIILFPLGILFAKFENGITKAFKKVYWPLLILAFIGIFVCYRQAQFVNNHLAGYYGDNWGDPLKIPHRLMSCAGEWMVAVCYTLFCLLLTMKLRLGNRFLALMGGVTLEYYLVHGAFVELFGYNFLDFTASIKYIRDIPEYLIVVLGCSAVATTAFHYLRKVVLRLINDKPEQISR
;
A
#
# COMPACT_ATOMS: atom_id res chain seq x y z
N MET A 1 10.05 22.64 17.46
CA MET A 1 8.88 21.86 17.91
C MET A 1 7.56 22.49 17.48
N ASP A 2 7.39 23.78 17.65
CA ASP A 2 6.09 24.46 17.41
C ASP A 2 5.53 24.36 15.98
N ARG A 3 6.39 24.39 14.96
CA ARG A 3 5.97 24.25 13.56
C ARG A 3 5.39 22.88 13.23
N LEU A 4 5.80 21.83 13.93
CA LEU A 4 5.31 20.48 13.71
C LEU A 4 3.91 20.27 14.29
N TYR A 5 3.56 20.93 15.41
CA TYR A 5 2.19 20.92 15.93
C TYR A 5 1.21 21.58 14.94
N ILE A 6 1.65 22.65 14.28
CA ILE A 6 0.85 23.28 13.21
C ILE A 6 0.62 22.29 12.07
N PHE A 7 1.63 21.52 11.68
CA PHE A 7 1.48 20.47 10.66
C PHE A 7 0.43 19.43 11.07
N TYR A 8 0.50 18.87 12.29
CA TYR A 8 -0.48 17.88 12.75
C TYR A 8 -1.89 18.46 12.84
N PHE A 9 -2.02 19.71 13.26
CA PHE A 9 -3.30 20.42 13.25
C PHE A 9 -3.85 20.56 11.82
N LEU A 10 -3.03 21.02 10.89
CA LEU A 10 -3.41 21.13 9.46
C LEU A 10 -3.76 19.79 8.85
N LEU A 11 -3.00 18.74 9.17
CA LEU A 11 -3.31 17.37 8.75
C LEU A 11 -4.69 16.93 9.25
N GLY A 12 -4.97 17.14 10.52
CA GLY A 12 -6.30 16.89 11.10
C GLY A 12 -7.39 17.67 10.38
N ALA A 13 -7.15 18.96 10.14
CA ALA A 13 -8.09 19.82 9.40
C ALA A 13 -8.33 19.29 7.96
N VAL A 14 -7.30 18.86 7.25
CA VAL A 14 -7.43 18.26 5.91
C VAL A 14 -8.21 16.95 5.96
N VAL A 15 -7.89 16.05 6.89
CA VAL A 15 -8.57 14.74 7.00
C VAL A 15 -10.05 14.91 7.33
N PHE A 16 -10.39 15.82 8.22
CA PHE A 16 -11.76 16.01 8.69
C PHE A 16 -12.54 17.10 7.94
N CYS A 17 -11.91 17.81 6.99
CA CYS A 17 -12.61 18.79 6.16
C CYS A 17 -13.80 18.14 5.43
N GLY A 18 -14.98 18.72 5.59
CA GLY A 18 -16.22 18.20 5.01
C GLY A 18 -16.71 16.87 5.59
N ALA A 19 -16.09 16.38 6.67
CA ALA A 19 -16.57 15.22 7.38
C ALA A 19 -17.76 15.57 8.28
N SER A 20 -18.65 14.62 8.50
CA SER A 20 -19.78 14.75 9.43
C SER A 20 -19.93 13.52 10.30
N VAL A 21 -20.15 13.73 11.59
CA VAL A 21 -20.38 12.66 12.56
C VAL A 21 -21.86 12.28 12.55
N CYS A 22 -22.15 10.99 12.46
CA CYS A 22 -23.50 10.48 12.59
C CYS A 22 -24.02 10.69 14.01
N ARG A 23 -25.29 11.10 14.15
CA ARG A 23 -25.94 11.29 15.44
C ARG A 23 -26.00 9.99 16.26
N ARG A 24 -26.34 10.10 17.54
CA ARG A 24 -26.57 8.92 18.38
C ARG A 24 -27.68 8.06 17.77
N GLY A 25 -27.40 6.76 17.57
CA GLY A 25 -28.32 5.84 16.90
C GLY A 25 -28.20 5.79 15.37
N GLU A 26 -27.66 6.82 14.71
CA GLU A 26 -27.45 6.83 13.27
C GLU A 26 -26.11 6.17 12.87
N TRP A 27 -26.07 5.66 11.63
CA TRP A 27 -24.90 5.05 11.05
C TRP A 27 -24.66 5.57 9.62
N ASN A 28 -23.40 5.60 9.21
CA ASN A 28 -23.06 5.79 7.82
C ASN A 28 -23.23 4.46 7.08
N GLU A 29 -24.41 4.25 6.48
CA GLU A 29 -24.71 2.99 5.78
C GLU A 29 -23.85 2.79 4.53
N ASP A 30 -23.27 3.87 3.96
CA ASP A 30 -22.42 3.83 2.78
C ASP A 30 -20.91 3.79 3.13
N TYR A 31 -20.52 3.41 4.36
CA TYR A 31 -19.14 3.48 4.84
C TYR A 31 -18.16 2.63 4.01
N THR A 32 -18.62 1.60 3.31
CA THR A 32 -17.87 0.77 2.35
C THR A 32 -18.19 1.10 0.90
N GLY A 33 -18.96 2.16 0.65
CA GLY A 33 -19.28 2.64 -0.69
C GLY A 33 -18.07 3.24 -1.39
N LEU A 34 -18.17 3.35 -2.72
CA LEU A 34 -17.04 3.79 -3.55
C LEU A 34 -16.48 5.15 -3.13
N LYS A 35 -17.36 6.11 -2.81
CA LYS A 35 -16.93 7.45 -2.38
C LYS A 35 -16.16 7.40 -1.07
N GLN A 36 -16.68 6.70 -0.06
CA GLN A 36 -16.07 6.62 1.27
C GLN A 36 -14.74 5.87 1.21
N THR A 37 -14.69 4.73 0.51
CA THR A 37 -13.44 3.97 0.33
C THR A 37 -12.39 4.73 -0.47
N LYS A 38 -12.79 5.57 -1.44
CA LYS A 38 -11.86 6.42 -2.17
C LYS A 38 -11.26 7.52 -1.29
N ILE A 39 -12.06 8.17 -0.45
CA ILE A 39 -11.54 9.17 0.50
C ILE A 39 -10.60 8.50 1.51
N LEU A 40 -10.98 7.34 2.05
CA LEU A 40 -10.12 6.57 2.95
C LEU A 40 -8.79 6.19 2.28
N GLN A 41 -8.82 5.74 1.02
CA GLN A 41 -7.61 5.46 0.24
C GLN A 41 -6.76 6.73 0.02
N GLY A 42 -7.38 7.89 -0.19
CA GLY A 42 -6.66 9.17 -0.31
C GLY A 42 -5.94 9.57 0.99
N ILE A 43 -6.60 9.41 2.15
CA ILE A 43 -5.97 9.60 3.46
C ILE A 43 -4.79 8.65 3.62
N THR A 44 -4.98 7.37 3.30
CA THR A 44 -3.98 6.33 3.44
C THR A 44 -2.78 6.57 2.52
N ALA A 45 -3.01 7.06 1.27
CA ALA A 45 -1.92 7.41 0.35
C ALA A 45 -1.05 8.55 0.91
N LEU A 46 -1.68 9.56 1.50
CA LEU A 46 -0.96 10.65 2.16
C LEU A 46 -0.13 10.14 3.35
N PHE A 47 -0.69 9.24 4.15
CA PHE A 47 0.02 8.63 5.28
C PHE A 47 1.20 7.74 4.85
N ILE A 48 1.12 7.08 3.69
CA ILE A 48 2.27 6.37 3.11
C ILE A 48 3.41 7.34 2.78
N SER A 49 3.12 8.54 2.28
CA SER A 49 4.16 9.54 2.07
C SER A 49 4.81 9.97 3.38
N PHE A 50 4.03 10.16 4.44
CA PHE A 50 4.58 10.47 5.75
C PHE A 50 5.43 9.33 6.31
N HIS A 51 5.04 8.07 6.05
CA HIS A 51 5.87 6.91 6.37
C HIS A 51 7.23 6.99 5.66
N HIS A 52 7.27 7.21 4.35
CA HIS A 52 8.54 7.27 3.62
C HIS A 52 9.38 8.51 4.02
N ILE A 53 8.74 9.66 4.24
CA ILE A 53 9.41 10.86 4.76
C ILE A 53 10.01 10.57 6.14
N SER A 54 9.24 9.94 7.04
CA SER A 54 9.70 9.60 8.39
C SER A 54 10.86 8.60 8.38
N GLN A 55 10.86 7.67 7.44
CA GLN A 55 11.99 6.75 7.24
C GLN A 55 13.27 7.49 6.83
N LYS A 56 13.18 8.60 6.10
CA LYS A 56 14.36 9.44 5.76
C LYS A 56 14.77 10.41 6.86
N THR A 57 13.90 10.71 7.81
CA THR A 57 14.19 11.75 8.81
C THR A 57 14.40 11.20 10.22
N GLY A 58 13.66 10.15 10.62
CA GLY A 58 13.62 9.69 12.01
C GLY A 58 13.95 8.21 12.22
N ALA A 59 14.31 7.47 11.17
CA ALA A 59 14.54 6.04 11.30
C ALA A 59 15.81 5.74 12.12
N PRO A 60 15.74 4.78 13.06
CA PRO A 60 16.85 4.52 14.00
C PRO A 60 18.11 3.92 13.35
N TRP A 61 18.03 3.45 12.11
CA TRP A 61 19.18 2.93 11.35
C TRP A 61 20.02 4.02 10.67
N HIS A 62 19.60 5.29 10.74
CA HIS A 62 20.39 6.40 10.20
C HIS A 62 21.43 6.91 11.20
N ALA A 63 22.48 7.53 10.68
CA ALA A 63 23.43 8.21 11.52
C ALA A 63 22.77 9.36 12.30
N ALA A 64 23.10 9.53 13.59
CA ALA A 64 22.46 10.48 14.50
C ALA A 64 22.39 11.92 13.96
N LYS A 65 23.41 12.33 13.16
CA LYS A 65 23.45 13.66 12.54
C LYS A 65 22.33 13.95 11.54
N TYR A 66 21.68 12.90 11.00
CA TYR A 66 20.57 13.02 10.04
C TYR A 66 19.20 12.85 10.69
N ILE A 67 19.14 12.35 11.93
CA ILE A 67 17.90 12.14 12.63
C ILE A 67 17.29 13.48 13.02
N VAL A 68 16.04 13.68 12.57
CA VAL A 68 15.18 14.82 12.93
C VAL A 68 13.85 14.26 13.40
N HIS A 69 13.67 14.25 14.72
CA HIS A 69 12.44 13.70 15.33
C HIS A 69 11.21 14.55 15.03
N GLY A 70 10.06 13.89 15.15
CA GLY A 70 8.76 14.53 15.07
C GLY A 70 7.74 13.83 14.17
N MET A 71 8.22 12.97 13.24
CA MET A 71 7.37 12.10 12.41
C MET A 71 7.60 10.61 12.71
N ASP A 72 8.32 10.30 13.77
CA ASP A 72 8.75 8.95 14.14
C ASP A 72 7.59 7.95 14.24
N VAL A 73 6.41 8.42 14.61
CA VAL A 73 5.17 7.60 14.68
C VAL A 73 4.85 6.92 13.34
N PHE A 74 5.22 7.52 12.22
CA PHE A 74 4.94 6.97 10.89
C PHE A 74 5.97 5.92 10.43
N VAL A 75 7.17 5.86 11.03
CA VAL A 75 8.25 4.94 10.63
C VAL A 75 7.79 3.47 10.54
N PRO A 76 7.02 2.92 11.50
CA PRO A 76 6.60 1.52 11.46
C PRO A 76 5.28 1.28 10.73
N MET A 77 4.58 2.31 10.24
CA MET A 77 3.16 2.18 9.87
C MET A 77 2.90 1.80 8.41
N GLY A 78 3.93 1.72 7.56
CA GLY A 78 3.75 1.56 6.10
C GLY A 78 2.88 0.36 5.71
N TYR A 79 3.13 -0.82 6.27
CA TYR A 79 2.38 -2.03 5.97
C TYR A 79 0.90 -1.97 6.43
N MET A 80 0.60 -1.23 7.50
CA MET A 80 -0.79 -1.00 7.94
C MET A 80 -1.57 -0.21 6.89
N PHE A 81 -0.93 0.83 6.33
CA PHE A 81 -1.54 1.66 5.30
C PHE A 81 -1.75 0.88 4.01
N VAL A 82 -0.76 0.10 3.58
CA VAL A 82 -0.91 -0.76 2.40
C VAL A 82 -1.97 -1.84 2.63
N GLY A 83 -2.12 -2.34 3.85
CA GLY A 83 -3.20 -3.26 4.24
C GLY A 83 -4.59 -2.72 3.90
N VAL A 84 -4.84 -1.43 4.11
CA VAL A 84 -6.11 -0.78 3.73
C VAL A 84 -6.33 -0.82 2.22
N PHE A 85 -5.29 -0.61 1.40
CA PHE A 85 -5.41 -0.73 -0.07
C PHE A 85 -5.73 -2.15 -0.50
N LEU A 86 -5.07 -3.14 0.10
CA LEU A 86 -5.32 -4.56 -0.16
C LEU A 86 -6.75 -4.96 0.20
N PHE A 87 -7.22 -4.53 1.38
CA PHE A 87 -8.61 -4.74 1.80
C PHE A 87 -9.61 -4.10 0.83
N CYS A 88 -9.42 -2.83 0.49
CA CYS A 88 -10.30 -2.12 -0.45
C CYS A 88 -10.26 -2.75 -1.85
N SER A 89 -9.12 -3.31 -2.27
CA SER A 89 -8.99 -4.02 -3.55
C SER A 89 -9.81 -5.30 -3.56
N GLY A 90 -9.70 -6.14 -2.53
CA GLY A 90 -10.49 -7.36 -2.38
C GLY A 90 -12.00 -7.09 -2.30
N LEU A 91 -12.39 -6.12 -1.45
CA LEU A 91 -13.78 -5.66 -1.30
C LEU A 91 -14.35 -5.15 -2.62
N GLY A 92 -13.63 -4.29 -3.31
CA GLY A 92 -14.07 -3.70 -4.58
C GLY A 92 -14.18 -4.69 -5.73
N LEU A 93 -13.25 -5.69 -5.79
CA LEU A 93 -13.32 -6.77 -6.78
C LEU A 93 -14.57 -7.63 -6.57
N TYR A 94 -14.83 -8.07 -5.33
CA TYR A 94 -15.98 -8.91 -5.04
C TYR A 94 -17.29 -8.15 -5.28
N LYS A 95 -17.44 -6.90 -4.83
CA LYS A 95 -18.62 -6.08 -5.13
C LYS A 95 -18.82 -5.89 -6.64
N SER A 96 -17.72 -5.62 -7.38
CA SER A 96 -17.78 -5.51 -8.85
C SER A 96 -18.20 -6.82 -9.53
N PHE A 97 -17.70 -7.95 -9.04
CA PHE A 97 -18.09 -9.29 -9.52
C PHE A 97 -19.58 -9.56 -9.32
N LYS A 98 -20.13 -9.18 -8.17
CA LYS A 98 -21.57 -9.37 -7.87
C LYS A 98 -22.49 -8.44 -8.65
N CYS A 99 -22.05 -7.20 -8.91
CA CYS A 99 -22.90 -6.17 -9.53
C CYS A 99 -22.80 -6.12 -11.06
N LYS A 100 -21.74 -6.68 -11.69
CA LYS A 100 -21.50 -6.52 -13.13
C LYS A 100 -21.54 -7.87 -13.84
N PRO A 101 -22.59 -8.16 -14.67
CA PRO A 101 -22.62 -9.36 -15.49
C PRO A 101 -21.36 -9.49 -16.35
N GLY A 102 -20.82 -10.70 -16.46
CA GLY A 102 -19.63 -10.96 -17.28
C GLY A 102 -18.33 -10.32 -16.79
N TYR A 103 -18.28 -9.86 -15.52
CA TYR A 103 -17.12 -9.17 -14.97
C TYR A 103 -15.79 -9.93 -15.13
N LEU A 104 -15.80 -11.25 -14.97
CA LEU A 104 -14.64 -12.14 -15.12
C LEU A 104 -14.40 -12.61 -16.57
N GLY A 105 -15.04 -11.99 -17.56
CA GLY A 105 -14.85 -12.30 -18.97
C GLY A 105 -13.52 -11.81 -19.53
N LYS A 106 -13.33 -11.96 -20.87
CA LYS A 106 -12.08 -11.64 -21.60
C LYS A 106 -11.48 -10.26 -21.29
N GLY A 107 -12.30 -9.28 -20.91
CA GLY A 107 -11.81 -7.92 -20.57
C GLY A 107 -11.31 -7.74 -19.14
N PHE A 108 -11.30 -8.77 -18.27
CA PHE A 108 -10.88 -8.61 -16.87
C PHE A 108 -9.42 -8.16 -16.76
N PHE A 109 -8.51 -8.87 -17.41
CA PHE A 109 -7.07 -8.57 -17.40
C PHE A 109 -6.77 -7.17 -17.96
N ARG A 110 -7.43 -6.79 -19.06
CA ARG A 110 -7.29 -5.49 -19.68
C ARG A 110 -7.77 -4.35 -18.78
N ARG A 111 -8.81 -4.57 -17.97
CA ARG A 111 -9.37 -3.54 -17.07
C ARG A 111 -8.71 -3.47 -15.69
N ARG A 112 -8.11 -4.58 -15.21
CA ARG A 112 -7.63 -4.67 -13.84
C ARG A 112 -6.12 -4.85 -13.72
N ILE A 113 -5.51 -5.67 -14.56
CA ILE A 113 -4.09 -6.01 -14.47
C ILE A 113 -3.25 -5.11 -15.37
N LEU A 114 -3.62 -4.96 -16.63
CA LEU A 114 -2.86 -4.14 -17.58
C LEU A 114 -2.60 -2.71 -17.10
N PRO A 115 -3.57 -1.96 -16.51
CA PRO A 115 -3.29 -0.61 -16.03
C PRO A 115 -2.27 -0.55 -14.90
N VAL A 116 -2.16 -1.59 -14.08
CA VAL A 116 -1.16 -1.68 -13.00
C VAL A 116 0.22 -1.99 -13.57
N ILE A 117 0.30 -2.96 -14.49
CA ILE A 117 1.55 -3.32 -15.18
C ILE A 117 2.13 -2.13 -15.94
N VAL A 118 1.29 -1.39 -16.69
CA VAL A 118 1.73 -0.18 -17.41
C VAL A 118 2.24 0.88 -16.44
N ALA A 119 1.54 1.10 -15.33
CA ALA A 119 2.01 2.04 -14.31
C ALA A 119 3.34 1.61 -13.69
N TYR A 120 3.50 0.31 -13.42
CA TYR A 120 4.74 -0.26 -12.90
C TYR A 120 5.92 0.03 -13.84
N TYR A 121 5.84 -0.38 -15.10
CA TYR A 121 6.94 -0.21 -16.05
C TYR A 121 7.26 1.26 -16.31
N LEU A 122 6.26 2.14 -16.42
CA LEU A 122 6.50 3.57 -16.54
C LEU A 122 7.24 4.14 -15.32
N SER A 123 6.88 3.68 -14.13
CA SER A 123 7.57 4.07 -12.90
C SER A 123 9.02 3.56 -12.88
N GLU A 124 9.24 2.28 -13.21
CA GLU A 124 10.57 1.68 -13.23
C GLU A 124 11.52 2.41 -14.19
N TRP A 125 11.06 2.75 -15.39
CA TRP A 125 11.89 3.46 -16.37
C TRP A 125 12.17 4.90 -15.97
N LEU A 126 11.21 5.59 -15.35
CA LEU A 126 11.43 6.93 -14.80
C LEU A 126 12.47 6.89 -13.65
N TRP A 127 12.36 5.90 -12.76
CA TRP A 127 13.31 5.75 -11.68
C TRP A 127 14.70 5.30 -12.16
N LEU A 128 14.78 4.44 -13.16
CA LEU A 128 16.06 4.09 -13.79
C LEU A 128 16.75 5.33 -14.36
N GLY A 129 16.00 6.16 -15.11
CA GLY A 129 16.52 7.44 -15.58
C GLY A 129 16.99 8.35 -14.46
N LEU A 130 16.23 8.43 -13.37
CA LEU A 130 16.60 9.20 -12.18
C LEU A 130 17.88 8.69 -11.52
N ARG A 131 18.03 7.36 -11.36
CA ARG A 131 19.26 6.74 -10.81
C ARG A 131 20.48 7.08 -11.64
N LEU A 132 20.38 7.00 -12.97
CA LEU A 132 21.47 7.35 -13.89
C LEU A 132 21.84 8.84 -13.81
N VAL A 133 20.84 9.73 -13.79
CA VAL A 133 21.06 11.18 -13.62
C VAL A 133 21.70 11.51 -12.28
N MET A 134 21.34 10.76 -11.23
CA MET A 134 21.91 10.91 -9.88
C MET A 134 23.30 10.26 -9.74
N GLY A 135 23.86 9.71 -10.82
CA GLY A 135 25.24 9.21 -10.85
C GLY A 135 25.40 7.78 -10.34
N GLN A 136 24.35 6.96 -10.32
CA GLN A 136 24.52 5.54 -9.99
C GLN A 136 25.28 4.86 -11.13
N GLU A 137 26.44 4.29 -10.82
CA GLU A 137 27.20 3.47 -11.74
C GLU A 137 26.47 2.13 -11.99
N MET A 138 26.26 1.79 -13.25
CA MET A 138 25.57 0.58 -13.67
C MET A 138 26.25 -0.03 -14.89
N THR A 139 26.37 -1.33 -14.91
CA THR A 139 26.77 -2.08 -16.12
C THR A 139 25.59 -2.15 -17.11
N ALA A 140 25.88 -2.46 -18.38
CA ALA A 140 24.83 -2.70 -19.37
C ALA A 140 23.87 -3.83 -18.96
N ALA A 141 24.40 -4.85 -18.27
CA ALA A 141 23.58 -5.96 -17.73
C ALA A 141 22.62 -5.46 -16.64
N ASP A 142 23.08 -4.61 -15.72
CA ASP A 142 22.23 -4.02 -14.67
C ASP A 142 21.08 -3.22 -15.28
N ILE A 143 21.39 -2.39 -16.29
CA ILE A 143 20.38 -1.59 -17.01
C ILE A 143 19.33 -2.51 -17.66
N LEU A 144 19.73 -3.62 -18.29
CA LEU A 144 18.79 -4.58 -18.88
C LEU A 144 17.89 -5.23 -17.83
N TRP A 145 18.42 -5.58 -16.65
CA TRP A 145 17.63 -6.12 -15.55
C TRP A 145 16.60 -5.11 -15.04
N TYR A 146 16.96 -3.83 -14.88
CA TYR A 146 16.03 -2.77 -14.51
C TYR A 146 14.98 -2.51 -15.61
N ILE A 147 15.37 -2.47 -16.89
CA ILE A 147 14.42 -2.29 -18.00
C ILE A 147 13.42 -3.45 -18.06
N SER A 148 13.85 -4.68 -17.79
CA SER A 148 12.97 -5.86 -17.73
C SER A 148 11.92 -5.79 -16.61
N GLY A 149 12.12 -4.93 -15.59
CA GLY A 149 11.29 -4.83 -14.41
C GLY A 149 11.46 -5.99 -13.42
N LEU A 150 12.46 -6.87 -13.63
CA LEU A 150 12.79 -7.93 -12.68
C LEU A 150 13.60 -7.38 -11.50
N TRP A 151 14.48 -6.42 -11.75
CA TRP A 151 15.04 -5.58 -10.71
C TRP A 151 14.20 -4.33 -10.53
N MET A 152 13.93 -3.96 -9.27
CA MET A 152 13.17 -2.76 -8.97
C MET A 152 14.07 -1.52 -8.95
N ALA A 153 13.90 -0.64 -9.94
CA ALA A 153 14.51 0.67 -9.91
C ALA A 153 13.82 1.57 -8.87
N ASN A 154 12.50 1.48 -8.76
CA ASN A 154 11.70 2.12 -7.72
C ASN A 154 11.56 1.20 -6.51
N PRO A 155 12.23 1.44 -5.37
CA PRO A 155 12.19 0.55 -4.20
C PRO A 155 10.80 0.43 -3.58
N ASN A 156 9.91 1.37 -3.89
CA ASN A 156 8.56 1.41 -3.36
C ASN A 156 7.51 0.77 -4.28
N ALA A 157 7.89 0.26 -5.47
CA ALA A 157 6.94 -0.25 -6.46
C ALA A 157 6.39 -1.66 -6.17
N TRP A 158 6.83 -2.33 -5.12
CA TRP A 158 6.47 -3.71 -4.79
C TRP A 158 4.96 -4.00 -4.80
N TYR A 159 4.13 -3.07 -4.33
CA TYR A 159 2.67 -3.23 -4.36
C TYR A 159 2.13 -3.40 -5.80
N ALA A 160 2.69 -2.66 -6.76
CA ALA A 160 2.29 -2.76 -8.17
C ALA A 160 2.69 -4.09 -8.81
N VAL A 161 3.72 -4.77 -8.26
CA VAL A 161 4.08 -6.14 -8.65
C VAL A 161 3.15 -7.16 -7.99
N VAL A 162 2.87 -7.00 -6.70
CA VAL A 162 2.10 -7.97 -5.90
C VAL A 162 0.63 -8.03 -6.30
N ILE A 163 -0.03 -6.88 -6.46
CA ILE A 163 -1.48 -6.84 -6.65
C ILE A 163 -1.98 -7.53 -7.93
N PRO A 164 -1.28 -7.55 -9.08
CA PRO A 164 -1.63 -8.36 -10.24
C PRO A 164 -1.75 -9.86 -9.96
N PHE A 165 -0.89 -10.42 -9.12
CA PHE A 165 -0.96 -11.84 -8.73
C PHE A 165 -2.25 -12.14 -7.96
N PHE A 166 -2.64 -11.26 -7.04
CA PHE A 166 -3.89 -11.39 -6.29
C PHE A 166 -5.12 -11.18 -7.16
N TYR A 167 -5.06 -10.30 -8.16
CA TYR A 167 -6.13 -10.15 -9.14
C TYR A 167 -6.26 -11.38 -10.03
N ALA A 168 -5.16 -11.99 -10.46
CA ALA A 168 -5.17 -13.23 -11.21
C ALA A 168 -5.70 -14.40 -10.38
N ALA A 169 -5.26 -14.52 -9.11
CA ALA A 169 -5.77 -15.52 -8.18
C ALA A 169 -7.29 -15.38 -7.94
N PHE A 170 -7.78 -14.15 -7.73
CA PHE A 170 -9.20 -13.86 -7.65
C PHE A 170 -9.94 -14.30 -8.92
N TRP A 171 -9.44 -13.87 -10.09
CA TRP A 171 -10.04 -14.22 -11.37
C TRP A 171 -10.11 -15.74 -11.55
N ALA A 172 -9.00 -16.44 -11.34
CA ALA A 172 -8.96 -17.91 -11.49
C ALA A 172 -9.93 -18.59 -10.52
N ALA A 173 -9.92 -18.20 -9.23
CA ALA A 173 -10.79 -18.79 -8.22
C ALA A 173 -12.28 -18.62 -8.57
N PHE A 174 -12.71 -17.40 -8.89
CA PHE A 174 -14.11 -17.12 -9.14
C PHE A 174 -14.57 -17.45 -10.58
N ARG A 175 -13.64 -17.63 -11.52
CA ARG A 175 -13.97 -18.07 -12.90
C ARG A 175 -14.22 -19.56 -12.98
N PHE A 176 -13.41 -20.37 -12.28
CA PHE A 176 -13.44 -21.82 -12.41
C PHE A 176 -14.18 -22.54 -11.28
N ILE A 177 -14.30 -21.92 -10.11
CA ILE A 177 -14.99 -22.53 -8.96
C ILE A 177 -16.37 -21.95 -8.80
N LYS A 178 -17.42 -22.79 -9.03
CA LYS A 178 -18.82 -22.37 -8.94
C LYS A 178 -19.27 -21.99 -7.51
N LYS A 179 -18.75 -22.68 -6.48
CA LYS A 179 -19.10 -22.42 -5.08
C LYS A 179 -18.26 -21.29 -4.53
N GLU A 180 -18.85 -20.10 -4.32
CA GLU A 180 -18.15 -18.89 -3.83
C GLU A 180 -17.31 -19.14 -2.56
N GLY A 181 -17.81 -19.93 -1.61
CA GLY A 181 -17.07 -20.27 -0.41
C GLY A 181 -15.73 -20.96 -0.75
N ARG A 182 -15.74 -21.94 -1.65
CA ARG A 182 -14.52 -22.63 -2.10
C ARG A 182 -13.59 -21.70 -2.89
N ALA A 183 -14.16 -20.79 -3.70
CA ALA A 183 -13.36 -19.79 -4.40
C ALA A 183 -12.62 -18.86 -3.41
N ILE A 184 -13.31 -18.40 -2.37
CA ILE A 184 -12.68 -17.59 -1.32
C ILE A 184 -11.61 -18.40 -0.58
N THR A 185 -11.88 -19.66 -0.22
CA THR A 185 -10.88 -20.55 0.40
C THR A 185 -9.64 -20.68 -0.47
N LEU A 186 -9.79 -20.82 -1.81
CA LEU A 186 -8.64 -20.89 -2.70
C LEU A 186 -7.82 -19.59 -2.69
N VAL A 187 -8.46 -18.40 -2.62
CA VAL A 187 -7.72 -17.13 -2.50
C VAL A 187 -6.97 -17.05 -1.16
N PHE A 188 -7.54 -17.55 -0.07
CA PHE A 188 -6.81 -17.66 1.21
C PHE A 188 -5.63 -18.63 1.11
N LEU A 189 -5.82 -19.81 0.51
CA LEU A 189 -4.74 -20.78 0.31
C LEU A 189 -3.62 -20.21 -0.56
N PHE A 190 -3.98 -19.47 -1.62
CA PHE A 190 -2.99 -18.73 -2.42
C PHE A 190 -2.23 -17.72 -1.55
N THR A 191 -2.92 -16.96 -0.69
CA THR A 191 -2.29 -15.97 0.20
C THR A 191 -1.32 -16.63 1.17
N PHE A 192 -1.69 -17.75 1.80
CA PHE A 192 -0.81 -18.51 2.70
C PHE A 192 0.38 -19.12 1.95
N GLY A 193 0.16 -19.71 0.77
CA GLY A 193 1.25 -20.23 -0.06
C GLY A 193 2.23 -19.14 -0.50
N TYR A 194 1.71 -17.97 -0.86
CA TYR A 194 2.52 -16.80 -1.21
C TYR A 194 3.36 -16.31 -0.02
N THR A 195 2.78 -16.27 1.18
CA THR A 195 3.50 -15.92 2.41
C THR A 195 4.57 -16.94 2.75
N LEU A 196 4.25 -18.24 2.64
CA LEU A 196 5.21 -19.30 2.89
C LEU A 196 6.38 -19.23 1.91
N LEU A 197 6.10 -19.00 0.63
CA LEU A 197 7.13 -18.76 -0.39
C LEU A 197 8.00 -17.56 0.00
N GLY A 198 7.38 -16.45 0.42
CA GLY A 198 8.09 -15.27 0.91
C GLY A 198 9.01 -15.56 2.07
N ALA A 199 8.53 -16.30 3.07
CA ALA A 199 9.34 -16.67 4.23
C ALA A 199 10.55 -17.57 3.88
N CYS A 200 10.48 -18.32 2.76
CA CYS A 200 11.54 -19.22 2.31
C CYS A 200 12.58 -18.55 1.40
N ILE A 201 12.35 -17.32 0.92
CA ILE A 201 13.26 -16.62 0.00
C ILE A 201 14.21 -15.71 0.80
N ASP A 202 15.47 -15.63 0.38
CA ASP A 202 16.42 -14.63 0.86
C ASP A 202 16.00 -13.24 0.36
N HIS A 203 15.87 -12.29 1.28
CA HIS A 203 15.39 -10.94 1.00
C HIS A 203 16.52 -9.92 0.80
N GLN A 204 17.77 -10.32 0.92
CA GLN A 204 18.94 -9.46 0.74
C GLN A 204 19.37 -9.41 -0.73
N ASN A 205 18.52 -8.84 -1.60
CA ASN A 205 18.82 -8.75 -3.02
C ASN A 205 18.12 -7.56 -3.68
N VAL A 206 18.33 -7.37 -4.98
CA VAL A 206 17.77 -6.27 -5.77
C VAL A 206 16.45 -6.62 -6.48
N TRP A 207 15.99 -7.87 -6.39
CA TRP A 207 14.75 -8.30 -7.00
C TRP A 207 13.52 -7.67 -6.33
N TRP A 208 12.36 -7.76 -6.98
CA TRP A 208 11.10 -7.23 -6.48
C TRP A 208 10.67 -7.82 -5.12
N PHE A 209 11.17 -8.97 -4.74
CA PHE A 209 10.90 -9.64 -3.46
C PHE A 209 11.92 -9.28 -2.36
N ARG A 210 12.68 -8.21 -2.53
CA ARG A 210 13.53 -7.68 -1.46
C ARG A 210 12.71 -7.26 -0.25
N GLY A 211 13.20 -7.55 0.96
CA GLY A 211 12.52 -7.22 2.21
C GLY A 211 11.28 -8.08 2.50
N GLU A 212 10.50 -7.72 3.49
CA GLU A 212 9.33 -8.48 3.96
C GLU A 212 8.00 -7.81 3.62
N TRP A 213 8.00 -6.57 3.17
CA TRP A 213 6.81 -5.76 2.92
C TRP A 213 5.86 -6.32 1.86
N TRP A 214 6.34 -7.10 0.92
CA TRP A 214 5.53 -7.65 -0.17
C TRP A 214 4.63 -8.82 0.25
N TYR A 215 4.69 -9.30 1.51
CA TYR A 215 3.78 -10.30 2.04
C TYR A 215 3.25 -10.01 3.47
N ASN A 216 3.75 -8.98 4.16
CA ASN A 216 3.42 -8.70 5.56
C ASN A 216 2.04 -8.05 5.81
N SER A 217 1.24 -7.79 4.77
CA SER A 217 -0.14 -7.26 4.90
C SER A 217 -1.14 -7.87 3.92
N ILE A 218 -0.71 -8.85 3.11
CA ILE A 218 -1.51 -9.38 2.01
C ILE A 218 -2.78 -10.14 2.44
N ILE A 219 -2.86 -10.60 3.68
CA ILE A 219 -4.07 -11.23 4.24
C ILE A 219 -5.30 -10.32 4.14
N LEU A 220 -5.09 -9.01 4.11
CA LEU A 220 -6.17 -8.03 4.00
C LEU A 220 -6.94 -8.14 2.67
N PHE A 221 -6.32 -8.65 1.61
CA PHE A 221 -6.98 -8.84 0.33
C PHE A 221 -8.11 -9.90 0.40
N PRO A 222 -7.87 -11.16 0.81
CA PRO A 222 -8.95 -12.14 0.97
C PRO A 222 -9.92 -11.75 2.09
N LEU A 223 -9.49 -11.06 3.14
CA LEU A 223 -10.38 -10.53 4.17
C LEU A 223 -11.33 -9.47 3.60
N GLY A 224 -10.89 -8.62 2.67
CA GLY A 224 -11.76 -7.69 1.95
C GLY A 224 -12.84 -8.39 1.12
N ILE A 225 -12.49 -9.51 0.46
CA ILE A 225 -13.45 -10.35 -0.27
C ILE A 225 -14.47 -10.97 0.68
N LEU A 226 -13.98 -11.56 1.78
CA LEU A 226 -14.83 -12.20 2.80
C LEU A 226 -15.79 -11.20 3.44
N PHE A 227 -15.26 -10.02 3.79
CA PHE A 227 -16.05 -8.91 4.32
C PHE A 227 -17.17 -8.52 3.35
N ALA A 228 -16.85 -8.30 2.06
CA ALA A 228 -17.84 -7.93 1.06
C ALA A 228 -18.94 -8.98 0.87
N LYS A 229 -18.59 -10.26 0.98
CA LYS A 229 -19.57 -11.36 0.93
C LYS A 229 -20.55 -11.32 2.08
N PHE A 230 -20.08 -11.07 3.29
CA PHE A 230 -20.89 -11.11 4.52
C PHE A 230 -21.19 -9.72 5.10
N GLU A 231 -21.04 -8.66 4.31
CA GLU A 231 -21.10 -7.26 4.74
C GLU A 231 -22.32 -6.96 5.60
N ASN A 232 -23.52 -7.37 5.19
CA ASN A 232 -24.76 -7.09 5.93
C ASN A 232 -24.76 -7.74 7.32
N GLY A 233 -24.31 -8.99 7.43
CA GLY A 233 -24.21 -9.71 8.72
C GLY A 233 -23.15 -9.11 9.63
N ILE A 234 -21.97 -8.84 9.09
CA ILE A 234 -20.84 -8.21 9.80
C ILE A 234 -21.25 -6.82 10.30
N THR A 235 -21.85 -6.00 9.43
CA THR A 235 -22.30 -4.65 9.80
C THR A 235 -23.32 -4.69 10.94
N LYS A 236 -24.28 -5.63 10.89
CA LYS A 236 -25.24 -5.82 11.99
C LYS A 236 -24.55 -6.21 13.30
N ALA A 237 -23.60 -7.11 13.24
CA ALA A 237 -22.81 -7.52 14.40
C ALA A 237 -22.00 -6.36 14.96
N PHE A 238 -21.30 -5.61 14.08
CA PHE A 238 -20.49 -4.45 14.48
C PHE A 238 -21.35 -3.38 15.16
N LYS A 239 -22.53 -3.07 14.65
CA LYS A 239 -23.46 -2.11 15.27
C LYS A 239 -23.84 -2.50 16.71
N LYS A 240 -23.97 -3.80 17.02
CA LYS A 240 -24.33 -4.27 18.36
C LYS A 240 -23.22 -4.08 19.39
N VAL A 241 -21.97 -4.26 18.99
CA VAL A 241 -20.79 -4.23 19.87
C VAL A 241 -19.82 -3.13 19.48
N TYR A 242 -20.31 -2.03 18.93
CA TYR A 242 -19.50 -1.00 18.29
C TYR A 242 -18.40 -0.43 19.19
N TRP A 243 -18.77 0.05 20.37
CA TRP A 243 -17.81 0.71 21.25
C TRP A 243 -16.73 -0.23 21.81
N PRO A 244 -17.10 -1.40 22.37
CA PRO A 244 -16.08 -2.39 22.74
C PRO A 244 -15.17 -2.77 21.58
N LEU A 245 -15.72 -2.98 20.38
CA LEU A 245 -14.94 -3.38 19.21
C LEU A 245 -13.99 -2.28 18.73
N LEU A 246 -14.44 -1.01 18.75
CA LEU A 246 -13.60 0.15 18.41
C LEU A 246 -12.41 0.28 19.37
N ILE A 247 -12.67 0.14 20.67
CA ILE A 247 -11.64 0.21 21.71
C ILE A 247 -10.65 -0.98 21.55
N LEU A 248 -11.19 -2.19 21.36
CA LEU A 248 -10.37 -3.38 21.16
C LEU A 248 -9.51 -3.29 19.90
N ALA A 249 -10.07 -2.78 18.79
CA ALA A 249 -9.31 -2.57 17.55
C ALA A 249 -8.16 -1.55 17.77
N PHE A 250 -8.45 -0.45 18.47
CA PHE A 250 -7.45 0.56 18.80
C PHE A 250 -6.34 0.01 19.70
N ILE A 251 -6.68 -0.63 20.81
CA ILE A 251 -5.70 -1.26 21.72
C ILE A 251 -4.93 -2.36 20.99
N GLY A 252 -5.63 -3.15 20.18
CA GLY A 252 -5.06 -4.25 19.39
C GLY A 252 -3.93 -3.78 18.46
N ILE A 253 -4.01 -2.57 17.89
CA ILE A 253 -2.91 -2.00 17.08
C ILE A 253 -1.63 -1.97 17.91
N PHE A 254 -1.67 -1.43 19.12
CA PHE A 254 -0.47 -1.27 19.95
C PHE A 254 0.04 -2.61 20.52
N VAL A 255 -0.86 -3.46 20.99
CA VAL A 255 -0.50 -4.75 21.58
C VAL A 255 0.12 -5.67 20.53
N CYS A 256 -0.55 -5.82 19.37
CA CYS A 256 -0.04 -6.65 18.28
C CYS A 256 1.25 -6.08 17.69
N TYR A 257 1.36 -4.75 17.59
CA TYR A 257 2.59 -4.09 17.14
C TYR A 257 3.77 -4.41 18.07
N ARG A 258 3.59 -4.27 19.39
CA ARG A 258 4.64 -4.62 20.35
C ARG A 258 5.06 -6.08 20.26
N GLN A 259 4.10 -6.98 20.07
CA GLN A 259 4.37 -8.40 19.91
C GLN A 259 5.13 -8.68 18.59
N ALA A 260 4.71 -8.08 17.47
CA ALA A 260 5.43 -8.21 16.20
C ALA A 260 6.87 -7.70 16.30
N GLN A 261 7.06 -6.54 16.93
CA GLN A 261 8.41 -6.00 17.16
C GLN A 261 9.27 -6.88 18.07
N PHE A 262 8.68 -7.48 19.10
CA PHE A 262 9.41 -8.42 19.95
C PHE A 262 9.91 -9.62 19.14
N VAL A 263 9.07 -10.22 18.31
CA VAL A 263 9.44 -11.34 17.44
C VAL A 263 10.53 -10.92 16.45
N ASN A 264 10.37 -9.77 15.78
CA ASN A 264 11.36 -9.27 14.85
C ASN A 264 12.72 -8.99 15.49
N ASN A 265 12.72 -8.36 16.66
CA ASN A 265 13.97 -7.93 17.29
C ASN A 265 14.71 -9.08 18.03
N HIS A 266 14.00 -10.11 18.48
CA HIS A 266 14.59 -11.14 19.35
C HIS A 266 14.62 -12.54 18.75
N LEU A 267 13.77 -12.83 17.75
CA LEU A 267 13.63 -14.18 17.21
C LEU A 267 13.90 -14.23 15.70
N ALA A 268 13.13 -13.49 14.90
CA ALA A 268 13.14 -13.62 13.46
C ALA A 268 14.34 -12.93 12.79
N GLY A 269 14.79 -11.80 13.32
CA GLY A 269 15.62 -10.83 12.61
C GLY A 269 14.88 -10.20 11.43
N TYR A 270 15.47 -9.22 10.80
CA TYR A 270 14.89 -8.50 9.67
C TYR A 270 15.69 -8.76 8.40
N TYR A 271 15.09 -8.67 7.23
CA TYR A 271 15.74 -8.85 5.92
C TYR A 271 16.54 -10.15 5.74
N GLY A 272 16.11 -11.24 6.29
CA GLY A 272 16.84 -12.47 6.10
C GLY A 272 18.14 -12.57 6.88
N ASP A 273 18.37 -11.69 7.85
CA ASP A 273 19.44 -11.84 8.80
C ASP A 273 19.41 -13.24 9.41
N ASN A 274 20.57 -13.81 9.63
CA ASN A 274 20.69 -15.11 10.27
C ASN A 274 20.02 -16.28 9.51
N TRP A 275 20.23 -16.38 8.19
CA TRP A 275 19.77 -17.52 7.37
C TRP A 275 20.29 -18.89 7.84
N GLY A 276 21.37 -18.92 8.60
CA GLY A 276 21.89 -20.15 9.23
C GLY A 276 21.06 -20.68 10.40
N ASP A 277 20.08 -19.91 10.90
CA ASP A 277 19.20 -20.34 12.00
C ASP A 277 18.16 -21.36 11.48
N PRO A 278 18.12 -22.59 12.03
CA PRO A 278 17.14 -23.61 11.65
C PRO A 278 15.67 -23.16 11.86
N LEU A 279 15.44 -22.22 12.77
CA LEU A 279 14.12 -21.68 13.10
C LEU A 279 13.78 -20.39 12.32
N LYS A 280 14.60 -19.99 11.36
CA LYS A 280 14.41 -18.74 10.61
C LYS A 280 13.03 -18.65 9.96
N ILE A 281 12.60 -19.69 9.24
CA ILE A 281 11.30 -19.72 8.57
C ILE A 281 10.14 -19.67 9.56
N PRO A 282 10.07 -20.54 10.62
CA PRO A 282 9.07 -20.42 11.65
C PRO A 282 9.02 -19.04 12.32
N HIS A 283 10.15 -18.45 12.66
CA HIS A 283 10.20 -17.13 13.30
C HIS A 283 9.68 -16.02 12.37
N ARG A 284 10.00 -16.10 11.07
CA ARG A 284 9.44 -15.16 10.06
C ARG A 284 7.93 -15.30 9.93
N LEU A 285 7.41 -16.51 9.91
CA LEU A 285 5.96 -16.73 9.86
C LEU A 285 5.28 -16.18 11.11
N MET A 286 5.90 -16.29 12.28
CA MET A 286 5.41 -15.68 13.52
C MET A 286 5.41 -14.15 13.44
N SER A 287 6.49 -13.55 12.93
CA SER A 287 6.57 -12.11 12.69
C SER A 287 5.47 -11.64 11.74
N CYS A 288 5.34 -12.31 10.61
CA CYS A 288 4.31 -12.01 9.61
C CYS A 288 2.89 -12.13 10.20
N ALA A 289 2.62 -13.15 11.01
CA ALA A 289 1.32 -13.29 11.67
C ALA A 289 1.05 -12.12 12.63
N GLY A 290 2.05 -11.67 13.38
CA GLY A 290 1.95 -10.48 14.23
C GLY A 290 1.64 -9.21 13.41
N GLU A 291 2.35 -8.98 12.32
CA GLU A 291 2.13 -7.85 11.43
C GLU A 291 0.76 -7.89 10.75
N TRP A 292 0.28 -9.08 10.36
CA TRP A 292 -1.09 -9.26 9.85
C TRP A 292 -2.13 -8.83 10.87
N MET A 293 -1.95 -9.21 12.14
CA MET A 293 -2.88 -8.81 13.20
C MET A 293 -2.90 -7.30 13.42
N VAL A 294 -1.75 -6.64 13.37
CA VAL A 294 -1.67 -5.18 13.43
C VAL A 294 -2.43 -4.54 12.26
N ALA A 295 -2.17 -4.99 11.03
CA ALA A 295 -2.83 -4.48 9.83
C ALA A 295 -4.35 -4.72 9.84
N VAL A 296 -4.79 -5.88 10.37
CA VAL A 296 -6.22 -6.19 10.57
C VAL A 296 -6.84 -5.26 11.60
N CYS A 297 -6.22 -5.08 12.78
CA CYS A 297 -6.71 -4.17 13.81
C CYS A 297 -6.81 -2.73 13.28
N TYR A 298 -5.80 -2.26 12.55
CA TYR A 298 -5.79 -0.92 11.96
C TYR A 298 -6.90 -0.76 10.90
N THR A 299 -7.05 -1.71 9.99
CA THR A 299 -8.09 -1.68 8.96
C THR A 299 -9.48 -1.73 9.58
N LEU A 300 -9.69 -2.59 10.59
CA LEU A 300 -10.93 -2.68 11.35
C LEU A 300 -11.24 -1.36 12.06
N PHE A 301 -10.24 -0.76 12.71
CA PHE A 301 -10.38 0.56 13.35
C PHE A 301 -10.84 1.63 12.34
N CYS A 302 -10.21 1.69 11.16
CA CYS A 302 -10.61 2.61 10.09
C CYS A 302 -12.05 2.37 9.63
N LEU A 303 -12.47 1.11 9.44
CA LEU A 303 -13.84 0.76 9.06
C LEU A 303 -14.85 1.16 10.12
N LEU A 304 -14.55 0.91 11.38
CA LEU A 304 -15.42 1.29 12.50
C LEU A 304 -15.53 2.81 12.61
N LEU A 305 -14.44 3.55 12.44
CA LEU A 305 -14.50 5.01 12.38
C LEU A 305 -15.43 5.49 11.27
N THR A 306 -15.29 4.94 10.06
CA THR A 306 -16.13 5.36 8.91
C THR A 306 -17.59 4.94 9.05
N MET A 307 -17.94 3.97 9.91
CA MET A 307 -19.34 3.68 10.26
C MET A 307 -20.03 4.82 11.02
N LYS A 308 -19.27 5.67 11.72
CA LYS A 308 -19.80 6.84 12.46
C LYS A 308 -19.37 8.18 11.85
N LEU A 309 -18.37 8.17 11.00
CA LEU A 309 -17.82 9.35 10.35
C LEU A 309 -18.07 9.27 8.84
N ARG A 310 -18.88 10.16 8.31
CA ARG A 310 -19.03 10.33 6.86
C ARG A 310 -17.91 11.21 6.36
N LEU A 311 -17.00 10.66 5.57
CA LEU A 311 -15.89 11.40 4.98
C LEU A 311 -16.40 12.23 3.80
N GLY A 312 -16.04 13.53 3.74
CA GLY A 312 -16.58 14.47 2.74
C GLY A 312 -15.53 15.19 1.89
N ASN A 313 -14.26 15.04 2.17
CA ASN A 313 -13.19 15.81 1.55
C ASN A 313 -13.01 15.46 0.05
N ARG A 314 -13.23 16.47 -0.81
CA ARG A 314 -13.10 16.31 -2.28
C ARG A 314 -11.65 16.10 -2.72
N PHE A 315 -10.70 16.76 -2.08
CA PHE A 315 -9.27 16.60 -2.39
C PHE A 315 -8.82 15.16 -2.10
N LEU A 316 -9.18 14.62 -0.93
CA LEU A 316 -8.85 13.23 -0.57
C LEU A 316 -9.57 12.21 -1.47
N ALA A 317 -10.79 12.52 -1.94
CA ALA A 317 -11.48 11.68 -2.94
C ALA A 317 -10.73 11.66 -4.28
N LEU A 318 -10.17 12.79 -4.70
CA LEU A 318 -9.35 12.91 -5.89
C LEU A 318 -8.04 12.14 -5.74
N MET A 319 -7.35 12.32 -4.61
CA MET A 319 -6.18 11.51 -4.21
C MET A 319 -6.49 10.02 -4.27
N GLY A 320 -7.64 9.59 -3.74
CA GLY A 320 -8.14 8.22 -3.81
C GLY A 320 -8.37 7.72 -5.24
N GLY A 321 -8.55 8.61 -6.20
CA GLY A 321 -8.65 8.30 -7.63
C GLY A 321 -7.31 8.01 -8.31
N VAL A 322 -6.21 8.57 -7.79
CA VAL A 322 -4.86 8.51 -8.37
C VAL A 322 -3.84 7.88 -7.41
N THR A 323 -4.31 7.05 -6.48
CA THR A 323 -3.45 6.47 -5.42
C THR A 323 -2.28 5.67 -5.96
N LEU A 324 -2.47 4.92 -7.05
CA LEU A 324 -1.40 4.10 -7.63
C LEU A 324 -0.30 4.98 -8.22
N GLU A 325 -0.68 6.02 -8.97
CA GLU A 325 0.26 6.96 -9.54
C GLU A 325 1.04 7.71 -8.47
N TYR A 326 0.32 8.22 -7.47
CA TYR A 326 0.93 8.90 -6.35
C TYR A 326 1.90 8.00 -5.58
N TYR A 327 1.49 6.76 -5.31
CA TYR A 327 2.30 5.74 -4.65
C TYR A 327 3.62 5.47 -5.40
N LEU A 328 3.59 5.40 -6.74
CA LEU A 328 4.75 5.11 -7.56
C LEU A 328 5.70 6.30 -7.72
N VAL A 329 5.21 7.53 -7.54
CA VAL A 329 5.97 8.76 -7.87
C VAL A 329 6.53 9.46 -6.63
N HIS A 330 5.80 9.53 -5.52
CA HIS A 330 6.17 10.35 -4.36
C HIS A 330 7.54 10.01 -3.77
N GLY A 331 7.91 8.72 -3.78
CA GLY A 331 9.18 8.25 -3.25
C GLY A 331 10.40 8.89 -3.92
N ALA A 332 10.30 9.28 -5.20
CA ALA A 332 11.37 9.97 -5.90
C ALA A 332 11.73 11.31 -5.21
N PHE A 333 10.73 12.06 -4.80
CA PHE A 333 10.95 13.35 -4.13
C PHE A 333 11.38 13.19 -2.67
N VAL A 334 10.95 12.11 -2.01
CA VAL A 334 11.49 11.72 -0.69
C VAL A 334 12.98 11.47 -0.79
N GLU A 335 13.44 10.76 -1.82
CA GLU A 335 14.86 10.46 -2.03
C GLU A 335 15.66 11.69 -2.47
N LEU A 336 15.14 12.49 -3.41
CA LEU A 336 15.83 13.65 -3.98
C LEU A 336 16.08 14.77 -2.98
N PHE A 337 15.21 14.94 -1.99
CA PHE A 337 15.27 16.00 -0.99
C PHE A 337 15.61 15.49 0.43
N GLY A 338 15.73 14.16 0.62
CA GLY A 338 16.25 13.55 1.84
C GLY A 338 17.75 13.74 2.01
N TYR A 339 18.35 13.16 3.07
CA TYR A 339 19.78 13.34 3.34
C TYR A 339 20.72 12.66 2.32
N ASN A 340 20.27 11.62 1.64
CA ASN A 340 20.95 10.95 0.53
C ASN A 340 19.95 10.32 -0.44
N PHE A 341 20.38 10.04 -1.67
CA PHE A 341 19.59 9.37 -2.68
C PHE A 341 19.89 7.87 -2.65
N LEU A 342 18.92 7.06 -2.22
CA LEU A 342 19.01 5.59 -2.16
C LEU A 342 20.27 5.04 -1.48
N ASP A 343 20.84 5.79 -0.54
CA ASP A 343 22.02 5.45 0.26
C ASP A 343 23.36 5.33 -0.52
N PHE A 344 23.40 5.71 -1.80
CA PHE A 344 24.65 5.64 -2.60
C PHE A 344 25.15 6.96 -3.16
N THR A 345 24.35 8.02 -3.16
CA THR A 345 24.81 9.36 -3.60
C THR A 345 24.17 10.48 -2.81
N ALA A 346 24.71 11.69 -2.94
CA ALA A 346 24.10 12.86 -2.34
C ALA A 346 22.75 13.18 -3.00
N SER A 347 21.79 13.66 -2.22
CA SER A 347 20.53 14.23 -2.72
C SER A 347 20.80 15.50 -3.56
N ILE A 348 19.84 15.87 -4.41
CA ILE A 348 19.92 17.15 -5.15
C ILE A 348 19.98 18.33 -4.17
N LYS A 349 19.16 18.30 -3.13
CA LYS A 349 19.13 19.31 -2.07
C LYS A 349 18.64 18.66 -0.78
N TYR A 350 19.51 18.50 0.20
CA TYR A 350 19.09 18.03 1.51
C TYR A 350 18.31 19.10 2.26
N ILE A 351 17.03 18.82 2.54
CA ILE A 351 16.15 19.69 3.33
C ILE A 351 15.99 19.09 4.71
N ARG A 352 16.63 19.70 5.72
CA ARG A 352 16.58 19.23 7.10
C ARG A 352 15.33 19.69 7.87
N ASP A 353 14.78 20.86 7.53
CA ASP A 353 13.56 21.37 8.16
C ASP A 353 12.36 20.54 7.70
N ILE A 354 11.68 19.86 8.63
CA ILE A 354 10.58 18.93 8.30
C ILE A 354 9.41 19.64 7.61
N PRO A 355 8.91 20.79 8.08
CA PRO A 355 7.86 21.53 7.38
C PRO A 355 8.21 21.88 5.93
N GLU A 356 9.44 22.39 5.69
CA GLU A 356 9.92 22.67 4.33
C GLU A 356 9.98 21.39 3.48
N TYR A 357 10.55 20.33 4.05
CA TYR A 357 10.65 19.03 3.38
C TYR A 357 9.29 18.47 2.99
N LEU A 358 8.31 18.51 3.90
CA LEU A 358 6.94 18.09 3.63
C LEU A 358 6.31 18.89 2.48
N ILE A 359 6.41 20.22 2.51
CA ILE A 359 5.83 21.10 1.50
C ILE A 359 6.43 20.77 0.12
N VAL A 360 7.76 20.64 0.04
CA VAL A 360 8.47 20.37 -1.21
C VAL A 360 8.11 18.97 -1.73
N VAL A 361 8.21 17.95 -0.89
CA VAL A 361 7.91 16.57 -1.29
C VAL A 361 6.47 16.41 -1.73
N LEU A 362 5.51 16.90 -0.94
CA LEU A 362 4.08 16.77 -1.28
C LEU A 362 3.72 17.60 -2.51
N GLY A 363 4.25 18.81 -2.65
CA GLY A 363 4.01 19.69 -3.80
C GLY A 363 4.56 19.10 -5.10
N CYS A 364 5.82 18.67 -5.11
CA CYS A 364 6.44 18.03 -6.27
C CYS A 364 5.74 16.71 -6.62
N SER A 365 5.36 15.92 -5.61
CA SER A 365 4.63 14.67 -5.79
C SER A 365 3.26 14.91 -6.44
N ALA A 366 2.54 15.94 -6.06
CA ALA A 366 1.23 16.25 -6.65
C ALA A 366 1.33 16.61 -8.13
N VAL A 367 2.31 17.45 -8.50
CA VAL A 367 2.58 17.83 -9.90
C VAL A 367 2.97 16.61 -10.72
N ALA A 368 3.96 15.84 -10.24
CA ALA A 368 4.46 14.67 -10.95
C ALA A 368 3.39 13.56 -11.06
N THR A 369 2.56 13.35 -10.02
CA THR A 369 1.43 12.42 -10.07
C THR A 369 0.44 12.80 -11.18
N THR A 370 0.17 14.08 -11.32
CA THR A 370 -0.73 14.58 -12.38
C THR A 370 -0.15 14.27 -13.76
N ALA A 371 1.12 14.61 -14.00
CA ALA A 371 1.81 14.31 -15.25
C ALA A 371 1.84 12.80 -15.54
N PHE A 372 2.20 12.00 -14.55
CA PHE A 372 2.25 10.54 -14.65
C PHE A 372 0.88 9.92 -14.94
N HIS A 373 -0.18 10.44 -14.34
CA HIS A 373 -1.55 9.99 -14.61
C HIS A 373 -1.95 10.20 -16.08
N TYR A 374 -1.63 11.37 -16.66
CA TYR A 374 -1.88 11.63 -18.08
C TYR A 374 -1.01 10.77 -18.98
N LEU A 375 0.28 10.62 -18.69
CA LEU A 375 1.19 9.74 -19.43
C LEU A 375 0.64 8.29 -19.46
N ARG A 376 0.27 7.74 -18.31
CA ARG A 376 -0.32 6.40 -18.22
C ARG A 376 -1.60 6.28 -19.06
N LYS A 377 -2.46 7.30 -19.03
CA LYS A 377 -3.69 7.31 -19.84
C LYS A 377 -3.39 7.28 -21.34
N VAL A 378 -2.39 8.06 -21.79
CA VAL A 378 -1.96 8.08 -23.20
C VAL A 378 -1.45 6.69 -23.60
N VAL A 379 -0.54 6.11 -22.83
CA VAL A 379 0.01 4.77 -23.11
C VAL A 379 -1.09 3.71 -23.15
N LEU A 380 -2.02 3.74 -22.21
CA LEU A 380 -3.15 2.78 -22.18
C LEU A 380 -4.08 2.97 -23.38
N ARG A 381 -4.29 4.18 -23.89
CA ARG A 381 -5.04 4.42 -25.14
C ARG A 381 -4.31 3.80 -26.32
N LEU A 382 -3.02 4.10 -26.50
CA LEU A 382 -2.21 3.54 -27.58
C LEU A 382 -2.20 2.00 -27.61
N ILE A 383 -2.19 1.35 -26.44
CA ILE A 383 -2.27 -0.11 -26.33
C ILE A 383 -3.67 -0.62 -26.68
N ASN A 384 -4.70 0.14 -26.32
CA ASN A 384 -6.09 -0.25 -26.48
C ASN A 384 -6.68 0.05 -27.87
N ASP A 385 -6.17 1.09 -28.54
CA ASP A 385 -6.64 1.57 -29.85
C ASP A 385 -5.92 0.89 -31.03
N LYS A 386 -5.14 -0.20 -30.80
CA LYS A 386 -4.68 -1.03 -31.93
C LYS A 386 -5.90 -1.66 -32.60
N PRO A 387 -6.13 -1.39 -33.91
CA PRO A 387 -7.28 -1.94 -34.62
C PRO A 387 -7.20 -3.45 -34.65
N GLU A 388 -8.36 -4.09 -34.53
CA GLU A 388 -8.59 -5.47 -34.97
C GLU A 388 -8.46 -5.55 -36.53
N GLN A 389 -7.28 -5.25 -37.04
CA GLN A 389 -6.91 -5.49 -38.42
C GLN A 389 -5.74 -6.45 -38.40
N ILE A 390 -6.06 -7.73 -38.46
CA ILE A 390 -5.40 -8.82 -39.19
C ILE A 390 -6.18 -10.10 -38.84
N SER A 391 -7.30 -10.27 -39.53
CA SER A 391 -7.82 -11.58 -39.93
C SER A 391 -8.77 -11.37 -41.10
N ARG A 392 -8.19 -11.20 -42.30
CA ARG A 392 -8.80 -11.60 -43.56
C ARG A 392 -7.97 -12.67 -44.18
#